data_503872f398279d0899598ca9bb3226de
#
_entry.id   503872f398279d0899598ca9bb3226de
#
_cell.length_a   1.000
_cell.length_b   1.000
_cell.length_c   1.000
_cell.angle_alpha   90.00
_cell.angle_beta   90.00
_cell.angle_gamma   90.00
#
_symmetry.space_group_name_H-M   'P 1'
#
loop_
_entity.id
_entity.type
_entity.pdbx_description
1 polymer ?
#
loop_
_entity_poly.entity_id
_entity_poly.type
_entity_poly.pdbx_seq_one_letter_code
_entity_poly.pdbx_strand_id
1 'polypeptide(L)'
;MKLQAIRLSNFQSFGEDPTEITLEDITYLIGPNGSGKTAALQALCRLFAFDPSLRRILRSDFHVPSSEEETPDERHLWIEADFLFPELAEDEDNTTVAPHFAHMRLDEIDGIPRVRYRLSATLGVDGDIEQSMVYVLDLDADGEPLSTAQVPRAERNHIHVHYLPAQRDPADHIGYGANALLGRMLRAVKWDAERDEIKTLTDQISNSLAANPSVNALGESLKTTWATLHKGKFFADPKITFVASEIEALLRHMSVSFSPGHDENLVDFSRLSDGQKSMLYLSLALSSQAIGRAVLAGQDTSFDPDKLRPPVFTLVAVEEPENSLSPHYLGRIVSALNTMAQHPDAQALIATHAPSMLRRVAPEHIRYLRLTEARQSRVTHILLPEDTDEAHKFVREAVQAFPEIYFSRLVILGEGDSEEIVLPRLLQVKGAPVDESAVTIAPLGGRHVNHFWRLLSALQIPYLTLLDLDVARYAAGWGRIKYVNDQLGKFRPEQKLPKGQVIPKWDSTKYLVRDYENYLQELEERGVYFSHPMDLDFAMLLSFPDAYGVEEDEPDESTIKAVLGKSHHDPGQYSEEELKLFSTYHQRFKIGSKPAAHIEALAQLTNAELLEDMPASLSRLADAVITKLAELPE
;
A
#
# COMPACT_ATOMS: atom_id res chain seq x y z
N MET A 1 15.87 13.00 14.85
CA MET A 1 16.37 12.11 13.76
C MET A 1 15.21 11.64 12.93
N LYS A 2 15.25 11.74 11.61
CA LYS A 2 14.18 11.35 10.69
C LYS A 2 14.74 10.59 9.50
N LEU A 3 14.20 9.41 9.18
CA LEU A 3 14.51 8.72 7.94
C LEU A 3 13.79 9.45 6.79
N GLN A 4 14.55 10.13 5.95
CA GLN A 4 14.02 10.95 4.86
C GLN A 4 13.69 10.11 3.64
N ALA A 5 14.61 9.22 3.25
CA ALA A 5 14.47 8.43 2.03
C ALA A 5 15.22 7.11 2.13
N ILE A 6 14.76 6.14 1.35
CA ILE A 6 15.52 4.94 0.97
C ILE A 6 15.71 4.95 -0.53
N ARG A 7 16.86 4.45 -1.00
CA ARG A 7 17.16 4.23 -2.42
C ARG A 7 17.52 2.79 -2.65
N LEU A 8 17.04 2.23 -3.73
CA LEU A 8 17.16 0.82 -4.06
C LEU A 8 17.65 0.67 -5.49
N SER A 9 18.66 -0.18 -5.69
CA SER A 9 19.12 -0.57 -7.02
C SER A 9 19.36 -2.06 -7.06
N ASN A 10 18.86 -2.70 -8.12
CA ASN A 10 18.92 -4.15 -8.36
C ASN A 10 18.40 -5.01 -7.19
N PHE A 11 17.41 -4.51 -6.45
CA PHE A 11 16.84 -5.21 -5.31
C PHE A 11 15.43 -5.71 -5.63
N GLN A 12 15.26 -7.04 -5.71
CA GLN A 12 13.99 -7.72 -6.01
C GLN A 12 13.32 -7.18 -7.29
N SER A 13 12.18 -6.48 -7.16
CA SER A 13 11.48 -5.86 -8.29
C SER A 13 12.02 -4.47 -8.69
N PHE A 14 12.94 -3.90 -7.93
CA PHE A 14 13.61 -2.64 -8.28
C PHE A 14 14.81 -2.92 -9.19
N GLY A 15 14.85 -2.26 -10.35
CA GLY A 15 15.87 -2.47 -11.37
C GLY A 15 17.20 -1.77 -11.10
N GLU A 16 18.02 -1.65 -12.16
CA GLU A 16 19.34 -1.05 -12.10
C GLU A 16 19.30 0.44 -11.77
N ASP A 17 18.38 1.17 -12.41
CA ASP A 17 18.19 2.59 -12.14
C ASP A 17 17.69 2.79 -10.70
N PRO A 18 18.41 3.62 -9.89
CA PRO A 18 18.07 3.81 -8.50
C PRO A 18 16.66 4.37 -8.30
N THR A 19 15.85 3.67 -7.53
CA THR A 19 14.51 4.13 -7.16
C THR A 19 14.53 4.72 -5.77
N GLU A 20 14.13 5.97 -5.64
CA GLU A 20 14.00 6.68 -4.35
C GLU A 20 12.57 6.59 -3.82
N ILE A 21 12.45 6.28 -2.53
CA ILE A 21 11.20 6.31 -1.77
C ILE A 21 11.39 7.28 -0.60
N THR A 22 10.77 8.45 -0.69
CA THR A 22 10.80 9.42 0.41
C THR A 22 9.78 9.06 1.48
N LEU A 23 10.13 9.30 2.74
CA LEU A 23 9.31 8.92 3.88
C LEU A 23 8.92 10.15 4.70
N GLU A 24 7.69 10.10 5.22
CA GLU A 24 7.14 11.05 6.18
C GLU A 24 7.06 10.37 7.56
N ASP A 25 6.49 11.07 8.56
CA ASP A 25 6.31 10.49 9.90
C ASP A 25 5.51 9.19 9.84
N ILE A 26 4.49 9.16 9.00
CA ILE A 26 3.79 7.95 8.60
C ILE A 26 3.67 7.91 7.07
N THR A 27 4.07 6.81 6.46
CA THR A 27 4.05 6.65 5.00
C THR A 27 3.26 5.40 4.63
N TYR A 28 2.46 5.51 3.57
CA TYR A 28 1.66 4.41 3.03
C TYR A 28 2.18 4.01 1.65
N LEU A 29 2.62 2.76 1.52
CA LEU A 29 2.93 2.14 0.24
C LEU A 29 1.67 1.48 -0.30
N ILE A 30 1.19 1.93 -1.45
CA ILE A 30 0.00 1.40 -2.10
C ILE A 30 0.29 1.04 -3.55
N GLY A 31 -0.52 0.15 -4.10
CA GLY A 31 -0.40 -0.29 -5.49
C GLY A 31 -0.86 -1.73 -5.67
N PRO A 32 -0.95 -2.20 -6.92
CA PRO A 32 -1.35 -3.57 -7.24
C PRO A 32 -0.47 -4.63 -6.56
N ASN A 33 -0.93 -5.90 -6.57
CA ASN A 33 -0.13 -7.02 -6.12
C ASN A 33 1.15 -7.13 -6.96
N GLY A 34 2.26 -7.49 -6.32
CA GLY A 34 3.55 -7.61 -7.00
C GLY A 34 4.26 -6.29 -7.34
N SER A 35 3.69 -5.12 -7.01
CA SER A 35 4.26 -3.81 -7.34
C SER A 35 5.53 -3.40 -6.57
N GLY A 36 6.02 -4.24 -5.65
CA GLY A 36 7.25 -3.97 -4.89
C GLY A 36 7.05 -3.41 -3.48
N LYS A 37 5.82 -3.34 -2.96
CA LYS A 37 5.54 -2.87 -1.58
C LYS A 37 6.30 -3.67 -0.53
N THR A 38 6.20 -5.00 -0.59
CA THR A 38 6.92 -5.94 0.29
C THR A 38 8.43 -5.78 0.13
N ALA A 39 8.93 -5.61 -1.09
CA ALA A 39 10.35 -5.41 -1.37
C ALA A 39 10.89 -4.15 -0.68
N ALA A 40 10.15 -3.03 -0.71
CA ALA A 40 10.53 -1.81 -0.01
C ALA A 40 10.62 -1.99 1.52
N LEU A 41 9.66 -2.73 2.13
CA LEU A 41 9.72 -3.07 3.56
C LEU A 41 10.90 -3.98 3.87
N GLN A 42 11.14 -4.99 3.04
CA GLN A 42 12.25 -5.93 3.22
C GLN A 42 13.61 -5.25 3.06
N ALA A 43 13.75 -4.26 2.18
CA ALA A 43 14.97 -3.47 2.07
C ALA A 43 15.35 -2.80 3.40
N LEU A 44 14.39 -2.20 4.08
CA LEU A 44 14.59 -1.65 5.43
C LEU A 44 14.95 -2.73 6.46
N CYS A 45 14.37 -3.93 6.32
CA CYS A 45 14.73 -5.06 7.17
C CYS A 45 16.17 -5.51 6.93
N ARG A 46 16.63 -5.55 5.67
CA ARG A 46 18.03 -5.86 5.34
C ARG A 46 18.98 -4.86 6.00
N LEU A 47 18.60 -3.59 6.09
CA LEU A 47 19.40 -2.57 6.77
C LEU A 47 19.34 -2.72 8.30
N PHE A 48 18.15 -2.68 8.92
CA PHE A 48 18.02 -2.38 10.35
C PHE A 48 17.00 -3.23 11.09
N ALA A 49 16.55 -4.40 10.56
CA ALA A 49 15.57 -5.21 11.27
C ALA A 49 15.99 -5.44 12.72
N PHE A 50 15.02 -5.37 13.65
CA PHE A 50 15.23 -5.76 15.03
C PHE A 50 15.70 -7.20 15.16
N ASP A 51 15.11 -8.13 14.39
CA ASP A 51 15.57 -9.50 14.26
C ASP A 51 16.78 -9.57 13.31
N PRO A 52 17.97 -9.96 13.81
CA PRO A 52 19.17 -10.08 12.98
C PRO A 52 19.06 -11.06 11.82
N SER A 53 18.16 -12.06 11.91
CA SER A 53 17.96 -13.03 10.83
C SER A 53 17.44 -12.38 9.54
N LEU A 54 16.65 -11.31 9.67
CA LEU A 54 16.10 -10.55 8.55
C LEU A 54 17.12 -9.60 7.90
N ARG A 55 18.28 -9.38 8.53
CA ARG A 55 19.36 -8.52 8.00
C ARG A 55 20.24 -9.20 6.97
N ARG A 56 20.05 -10.49 6.75
CA ARG A 56 20.83 -11.25 5.79
C ARG A 56 20.28 -11.07 4.38
N ILE A 57 21.15 -10.72 3.44
CA ILE A 57 20.82 -10.72 2.01
C ILE A 57 20.64 -12.15 1.54
N LEU A 58 19.60 -12.38 0.77
CA LEU A 58 19.26 -13.68 0.19
C LEU A 58 19.44 -13.63 -1.34
N ARG A 59 19.59 -14.79 -1.97
CA ARG A 59 19.65 -14.88 -3.45
C ARG A 59 18.42 -14.28 -4.13
N SER A 60 17.24 -14.41 -3.50
CA SER A 60 15.99 -13.82 -3.98
C SER A 60 15.92 -12.29 -3.90
N ASP A 61 16.88 -11.64 -3.23
CA ASP A 61 16.93 -10.20 -3.11
C ASP A 61 17.55 -9.54 -4.36
N PHE A 62 18.28 -10.30 -5.19
CA PHE A 62 18.87 -9.76 -6.41
C PHE A 62 17.85 -9.69 -7.53
N HIS A 63 17.79 -8.54 -8.19
CA HIS A 63 16.93 -8.32 -9.33
C HIS A 63 17.33 -9.20 -10.51
N VAL A 64 16.33 -9.74 -11.21
CA VAL A 64 16.51 -10.47 -12.46
C VAL A 64 15.69 -9.75 -13.52
N PRO A 65 16.33 -9.06 -14.48
CA PRO A 65 15.62 -8.39 -15.55
C PRO A 65 14.78 -9.36 -16.40
N SER A 66 13.59 -8.94 -16.82
CA SER A 66 12.71 -9.77 -17.66
C SER A 66 13.30 -10.05 -19.06
N SER A 67 14.25 -9.23 -19.50
CA SER A 67 14.96 -9.36 -20.78
C SER A 67 16.24 -10.18 -20.70
N GLU A 68 16.56 -10.75 -19.52
CA GLU A 68 17.80 -11.50 -19.34
C GLU A 68 17.73 -12.87 -20.03
N GLU A 69 18.60 -13.10 -21.01
CA GLU A 69 18.72 -14.37 -21.74
C GLU A 69 19.79 -15.30 -21.11
N GLU A 70 20.88 -14.72 -20.57
CA GLU A 70 21.98 -15.44 -19.96
C GLU A 70 22.25 -14.94 -18.55
N THR A 71 22.47 -15.85 -17.60
CA THR A 71 22.81 -15.50 -16.21
C THR A 71 24.21 -14.87 -16.18
N PRO A 72 24.37 -13.64 -15.65
CA PRO A 72 25.68 -13.01 -15.53
C PRO A 72 26.56 -13.72 -14.48
N ASP A 73 27.88 -13.53 -14.60
CA ASP A 73 28.87 -14.09 -13.66
C ASP A 73 28.69 -13.54 -12.24
N GLU A 74 28.32 -12.28 -12.12
CA GLU A 74 28.05 -11.63 -10.84
C GLU A 74 26.80 -10.77 -10.93
N ARG A 75 26.07 -10.68 -9.79
CA ARG A 75 24.97 -9.74 -9.59
C ARG A 75 25.30 -8.81 -8.44
N HIS A 76 25.01 -7.55 -8.63
CA HIS A 76 25.20 -6.54 -7.60
C HIS A 76 23.88 -5.92 -7.23
N LEU A 77 23.70 -5.59 -5.95
CA LEU A 77 22.61 -4.77 -5.46
C LEU A 77 23.13 -3.78 -4.42
N TRP A 78 22.40 -2.70 -4.24
CA TRP A 78 22.61 -1.85 -3.08
C TRP A 78 21.31 -1.22 -2.58
N ILE A 79 21.33 -0.89 -1.28
CA ILE A 79 20.24 -0.25 -0.55
C ILE A 79 20.84 0.89 0.26
N GLU A 80 20.29 2.10 0.12
CA GLU A 80 20.67 3.26 0.93
C GLU A 80 19.52 3.72 1.83
N ALA A 81 19.89 4.32 2.97
CA ALA A 81 18.97 5.00 3.87
C ALA A 81 19.56 6.33 4.32
N ASP A 82 18.82 7.41 4.09
CA ASP A 82 19.17 8.77 4.45
C ASP A 82 18.42 9.21 5.71
N PHE A 83 19.18 9.57 6.75
CA PHE A 83 18.64 10.12 7.99
C PHE A 83 19.02 11.59 8.12
N LEU A 84 18.04 12.43 8.36
CA LEU A 84 18.20 13.85 8.69
C LEU A 84 18.13 14.08 10.20
N PHE A 85 18.78 15.14 10.62
CA PHE A 85 18.75 15.64 12.01
C PHE A 85 18.27 17.09 12.03
N PRO A 86 16.97 17.37 11.76
CA PRO A 86 16.43 18.73 11.76
C PRO A 86 16.62 19.43 13.10
N GLU A 87 16.56 18.68 14.20
CA GLU A 87 16.74 19.14 15.56
C GLU A 87 18.13 19.76 15.83
N LEU A 88 19.14 19.43 15.03
CA LEU A 88 20.47 20.02 15.11
C LEU A 88 20.60 21.35 14.36
N ALA A 89 19.66 21.64 13.44
CA ALA A 89 19.62 22.91 12.72
C ALA A 89 18.96 24.04 13.53
N GLU A 90 18.15 23.70 14.55
CA GLU A 90 17.37 24.62 15.36
C GLU A 90 18.00 24.97 16.73
N ASP A 91 19.27 24.65 16.95
CA ASP A 91 20.01 24.86 18.24
C ASP A 91 19.29 24.22 19.46
N GLU A 92 18.45 23.24 19.27
CA GLU A 92 17.85 22.49 20.37
C GLU A 92 18.86 21.50 20.97
N ASP A 93 18.99 21.51 22.30
CA ASP A 93 19.84 20.59 23.08
C ASP A 93 19.31 19.13 22.99
N ASN A 94 19.42 18.51 21.84
CA ASN A 94 19.06 17.11 21.66
C ASN A 94 20.30 16.22 21.89
N THR A 95 20.51 15.85 23.15
CA THR A 95 21.70 15.12 23.61
C THR A 95 21.72 13.64 23.24
N THR A 96 20.62 13.09 22.75
CA THR A 96 20.50 11.64 22.49
C THR A 96 21.03 11.22 21.11
N VAL A 97 20.92 12.05 20.09
CA VAL A 97 21.25 11.71 18.71
C VAL A 97 22.65 12.13 18.30
N ALA A 98 23.07 13.37 18.61
CA ALA A 98 24.36 13.91 18.24
C ALA A 98 25.57 13.07 18.71
N PRO A 99 25.61 12.48 19.94
CA PRO A 99 26.77 11.70 20.38
C PRO A 99 26.99 10.42 19.58
N HIS A 100 25.92 9.85 18.97
CA HIS A 100 26.02 8.59 18.23
C HIS A 100 26.51 8.75 16.79
N PHE A 101 26.26 9.92 16.15
CA PHE A 101 26.45 10.11 14.71
C PHE A 101 27.31 11.32 14.32
N ALA A 102 27.82 12.10 15.28
CA ALA A 102 28.48 13.40 15.00
C ALA A 102 29.71 13.31 14.07
N HIS A 103 30.40 12.17 14.04
CA HIS A 103 31.61 11.95 13.23
C HIS A 103 31.32 11.23 11.88
N MET A 104 30.08 10.84 11.64
CA MET A 104 29.63 10.11 10.43
C MET A 104 28.70 10.95 9.56
N ARG A 105 28.94 12.25 9.54
CA ARG A 105 28.10 13.23 8.87
C ARG A 105 28.40 13.31 7.39
N LEU A 106 27.37 13.31 6.56
CA LEU A 106 27.40 13.72 5.17
C LEU A 106 26.96 15.18 5.09
N ASP A 107 27.80 16.06 4.56
CA ASP A 107 27.49 17.49 4.39
C ASP A 107 26.86 17.72 3.01
N GLU A 108 25.66 18.29 2.99
CA GLU A 108 24.98 18.71 1.78
C GLU A 108 24.67 20.22 1.78
N ILE A 109 24.26 20.74 0.61
CA ILE A 109 24.11 22.18 0.33
C ILE A 109 23.00 22.83 1.18
N ASP A 110 21.99 22.08 1.63
CA ASP A 110 20.89 22.59 2.46
C ASP A 110 21.29 22.86 3.93
N GLY A 111 22.48 22.43 4.35
CA GLY A 111 23.00 22.65 5.68
C GLY A 111 22.39 21.79 6.79
N ILE A 112 21.38 20.93 6.49
CA ILE A 112 20.82 20.02 7.47
C ILE A 112 21.76 18.82 7.65
N PRO A 113 22.23 18.52 8.87
CA PRO A 113 23.06 17.35 9.13
C PRO A 113 22.35 16.07 8.76
N ARG A 114 23.06 15.17 8.07
CA ARG A 114 22.51 13.88 7.65
C ARG A 114 23.52 12.76 7.76
N VAL A 115 23.02 11.54 7.88
CA VAL A 115 23.83 10.31 7.87
C VAL A 115 23.22 9.38 6.83
N ARG A 116 24.05 8.95 5.87
CA ARG A 116 23.66 8.00 4.84
C ARG A 116 24.33 6.65 5.08
N TYR A 117 23.51 5.61 5.12
CA TYR A 117 23.96 4.22 5.14
C TYR A 117 23.82 3.63 3.75
N ARG A 118 24.81 2.81 3.32
CA ARG A 118 24.72 1.99 2.12
C ARG A 118 25.05 0.53 2.46
N LEU A 119 24.14 -0.37 2.15
CA LEU A 119 24.33 -1.81 2.16
C LEU A 119 24.52 -2.28 0.72
N SER A 120 25.68 -2.82 0.40
CA SER A 120 25.97 -3.40 -0.91
C SER A 120 26.12 -4.92 -0.78
N ALA A 121 25.70 -5.65 -1.79
CA ALA A 121 25.92 -7.09 -1.85
C ALA A 121 26.22 -7.55 -3.28
N THR A 122 27.05 -8.58 -3.38
CA THR A 122 27.44 -9.26 -4.61
C THR A 122 27.12 -10.73 -4.50
N LEU A 123 26.46 -11.29 -5.51
CA LEU A 123 26.20 -12.73 -5.67
C LEU A 123 27.13 -13.26 -6.76
N GLY A 124 28.05 -14.14 -6.40
CA GLY A 124 28.97 -14.80 -7.33
C GLY A 124 28.36 -16.04 -7.99
N VAL A 125 29.05 -16.58 -8.99
CA VAL A 125 28.65 -17.78 -9.76
C VAL A 125 28.51 -19.04 -8.90
N ASP A 126 29.25 -19.12 -7.81
CA ASP A 126 29.20 -20.21 -6.83
C ASP A 126 27.99 -20.15 -5.90
N GLY A 127 27.24 -19.04 -5.97
CA GLY A 127 26.08 -18.75 -5.12
C GLY A 127 26.43 -18.14 -3.77
N ASP A 128 27.70 -17.83 -3.53
CA ASP A 128 28.12 -17.10 -2.34
C ASP A 128 27.70 -15.63 -2.41
N ILE A 129 27.30 -15.08 -1.27
CA ILE A 129 26.84 -13.69 -1.15
C ILE A 129 27.79 -12.96 -0.22
N GLU A 130 28.48 -11.98 -0.77
CA GLU A 130 29.28 -11.01 -0.02
C GLU A 130 28.43 -9.77 0.23
N GLN A 131 28.39 -9.28 1.47
CA GLN A 131 27.68 -8.05 1.83
C GLN A 131 28.54 -7.13 2.69
N SER A 132 28.44 -5.84 2.44
CA SER A 132 29.14 -4.78 3.19
C SER A 132 28.17 -3.64 3.49
N MET A 133 28.30 -3.07 4.71
CA MET A 133 27.51 -1.90 5.11
C MET A 133 28.45 -0.77 5.52
N VAL A 134 28.27 0.39 4.89
CA VAL A 134 29.12 1.56 5.06
C VAL A 134 28.31 2.82 5.37
N TYR A 135 28.93 3.78 6.03
CA TYR A 135 28.54 5.18 6.01
C TYR A 135 29.07 5.83 4.73
N VAL A 136 28.24 6.59 4.06
CA VAL A 136 28.64 7.44 2.94
C VAL A 136 29.00 8.81 3.50
N LEU A 137 30.26 9.20 3.36
CA LEU A 137 30.79 10.44 3.94
C LEU A 137 30.89 11.56 2.90
N ASP A 138 31.02 11.20 1.62
CA ASP A 138 31.14 12.14 0.51
C ASP A 138 30.63 11.48 -0.78
N LEU A 139 30.14 12.29 -1.71
CA LEU A 139 29.59 11.88 -2.99
C LEU A 139 30.37 12.51 -4.14
N ASP A 140 30.47 11.80 -5.25
CA ASP A 140 30.95 12.36 -6.51
C ASP A 140 29.86 13.19 -7.23
N ALA A 141 30.17 13.70 -8.43
CA ALA A 141 29.25 14.51 -9.22
C ALA A 141 28.03 13.71 -9.74
N ASP A 142 28.12 12.39 -9.78
CA ASP A 142 27.06 11.48 -10.23
C ASP A 142 26.24 10.94 -9.05
N GLY A 143 26.59 11.33 -7.81
CA GLY A 143 25.90 10.92 -6.60
C GLY A 143 26.33 9.54 -6.06
N GLU A 144 27.44 8.98 -6.57
CA GLU A 144 28.02 7.74 -6.07
C GLU A 144 28.99 8.01 -4.91
N PRO A 145 29.14 7.05 -3.98
CA PRO A 145 30.01 7.21 -2.82
C PRO A 145 31.49 7.42 -3.18
N LEU A 146 32.02 8.60 -2.90
CA LEU A 146 33.44 8.94 -3.08
C LEU A 146 34.27 8.53 -1.85
N SER A 147 33.72 8.70 -0.65
CA SER A 147 34.38 8.36 0.61
C SER A 147 33.41 7.62 1.52
N THR A 148 33.87 6.53 2.12
CA THR A 148 33.04 5.66 2.95
C THR A 148 33.76 5.23 4.22
N ALA A 149 33.00 4.86 5.27
CA ALA A 149 33.51 4.22 6.48
C ALA A 149 32.65 3.00 6.83
N GLN A 150 33.27 1.95 7.33
CA GLN A 150 32.54 0.72 7.73
C GLN A 150 31.60 1.01 8.91
N VAL A 151 30.38 0.47 8.86
CA VAL A 151 29.41 0.56 9.97
C VAL A 151 29.72 -0.52 10.99
N PRO A 152 30.12 -0.17 12.23
CA PRO A 152 30.31 -1.14 13.30
C PRO A 152 28.98 -1.85 13.62
N ARG A 153 29.06 -3.15 13.92
CA ARG A 153 27.87 -3.93 14.28
C ARG A 153 27.10 -3.34 15.47
N ALA A 154 27.78 -2.71 16.41
CA ALA A 154 27.17 -2.05 17.57
C ALA A 154 26.34 -0.83 17.13
N GLU A 155 26.87 0.00 16.23
CA GLU A 155 26.22 1.22 15.75
C GLU A 155 24.99 0.92 14.89
N ARG A 156 25.02 -0.16 14.10
CA ARG A 156 23.83 -0.63 13.35
C ARG A 156 22.63 -0.91 14.26
N ASN A 157 22.85 -1.23 15.53
CA ASN A 157 21.79 -1.52 16.50
C ASN A 157 21.19 -0.25 17.16
N HIS A 158 21.65 0.94 16.82
CA HIS A 158 21.01 2.19 17.24
C HIS A 158 19.71 2.47 16.49
N ILE A 159 19.49 1.79 15.37
CA ILE A 159 18.27 1.90 14.55
C ILE A 159 17.57 0.55 14.56
N HIS A 160 16.30 0.55 14.90
CA HIS A 160 15.47 -0.66 14.87
C HIS A 160 14.32 -0.52 13.89
N VAL A 161 14.17 -1.53 13.02
CA VAL A 161 12.98 -1.73 12.20
C VAL A 161 12.21 -2.92 12.78
N HIS A 162 11.02 -2.65 13.31
CA HIS A 162 10.07 -3.67 13.72
C HIS A 162 9.17 -4.01 12.55
N TYR A 163 9.35 -5.19 11.98
CA TYR A 163 8.62 -5.65 10.81
C TYR A 163 7.48 -6.58 11.18
N LEU A 164 6.29 -6.25 10.70
CA LEU A 164 5.06 -7.03 10.82
C LEU A 164 4.69 -7.56 9.42
N PRO A 165 5.02 -8.81 9.07
CA PRO A 165 4.71 -9.36 7.75
C PRO A 165 3.22 -9.65 7.58
N ALA A 166 2.76 -9.76 6.32
CA ALA A 166 1.36 -10.10 5.98
C ALA A 166 0.97 -11.51 6.44
N GLN A 167 1.87 -12.48 6.27
CA GLN A 167 1.71 -13.84 6.83
C GLN A 167 2.28 -13.87 8.24
N ARG A 168 1.42 -14.17 9.22
CA ARG A 168 1.72 -13.92 10.63
C ARG A 168 1.67 -15.20 11.44
N ASP A 169 2.83 -15.64 11.94
CA ASP A 169 2.91 -16.31 13.23
C ASP A 169 3.90 -15.54 14.12
N PRO A 170 3.45 -14.46 14.78
CA PRO A 170 4.29 -13.65 15.65
C PRO A 170 4.70 -14.37 16.95
N ALA A 171 4.32 -15.63 17.13
CA ALA A 171 4.68 -16.41 18.33
C ALA A 171 6.20 -16.40 18.58
N ASP A 172 7.01 -16.53 17.53
CA ASP A 172 8.48 -16.52 17.64
C ASP A 172 9.03 -15.14 18.06
N HIS A 173 8.30 -14.08 17.79
CA HIS A 173 8.68 -12.70 18.15
C HIS A 173 8.15 -12.24 19.51
N ILE A 174 7.11 -12.92 20.04
CA ILE A 174 6.47 -12.59 21.33
C ILE A 174 7.11 -13.36 22.48
N GLY A 175 7.57 -14.60 22.25
CA GLY A 175 8.11 -15.50 23.27
C GLY A 175 9.41 -15.02 23.91
N TYR A 176 10.03 -15.89 24.72
CA TYR A 176 11.31 -15.60 25.38
C TYR A 176 12.54 -15.84 24.48
N GLY A 177 12.38 -16.25 23.25
CA GLY A 177 13.50 -16.49 22.32
C GLY A 177 14.57 -15.40 22.37
N ALA A 178 15.81 -15.73 22.00
CA ALA A 178 16.92 -14.77 22.06
C ALA A 178 16.66 -13.49 21.26
N ASN A 179 15.91 -13.62 20.17
CA ASN A 179 15.53 -12.53 19.27
C ASN A 179 14.12 -11.98 19.54
N ALA A 180 13.37 -12.59 20.47
CA ALA A 180 12.02 -12.15 20.79
C ALA A 180 12.04 -10.89 21.67
N LEU A 181 11.10 -10.00 21.40
CA LEU A 181 11.03 -8.67 22.03
C LEU A 181 10.82 -8.78 23.55
N LEU A 182 9.85 -9.57 23.99
CA LEU A 182 9.57 -9.79 25.41
C LEU A 182 10.81 -10.35 26.14
N GLY A 183 11.49 -11.34 25.54
CA GLY A 183 12.67 -11.94 26.14
C GLY A 183 13.85 -10.96 26.28
N ARG A 184 14.03 -10.05 25.32
CA ARG A 184 15.05 -8.97 25.45
C ARG A 184 14.72 -8.01 26.57
N MET A 185 13.47 -7.56 26.66
CA MET A 185 13.02 -6.66 27.72
C MET A 185 13.21 -7.29 29.10
N LEU A 186 12.76 -8.54 29.29
CA LEU A 186 12.87 -9.25 30.57
C LEU A 186 14.34 -9.47 30.99
N ARG A 187 15.25 -9.77 30.05
CA ARG A 187 16.67 -9.91 30.35
C ARG A 187 17.34 -8.60 30.76
N ALA A 188 16.79 -7.48 30.33
CA ALA A 188 17.31 -6.15 30.64
C ALA A 188 16.81 -5.60 31.98
N VAL A 189 15.78 -6.20 32.59
CA VAL A 189 15.33 -5.82 33.93
C VAL A 189 16.44 -6.08 34.97
N LYS A 190 16.61 -5.18 35.91
CA LYS A 190 17.51 -5.35 37.06
C LYS A 190 16.84 -6.20 38.10
N TRP A 191 17.26 -7.46 38.21
CA TRP A 191 16.73 -8.46 39.12
C TRP A 191 17.52 -8.58 40.44
N ASP A 192 18.31 -7.57 40.80
CA ASP A 192 19.25 -7.66 41.93
C ASP A 192 18.55 -7.86 43.25
N ALA A 193 17.38 -7.27 43.45
CA ALA A 193 16.60 -7.38 44.66
C ALA A 193 15.90 -8.75 44.83
N GLU A 194 15.44 -9.33 43.71
CA GLU A 194 14.63 -10.56 43.73
C GLU A 194 15.47 -11.83 43.53
N ARG A 195 16.71 -11.69 43.06
CA ARG A 195 17.57 -12.83 42.66
C ARG A 195 17.79 -13.84 43.77
N ASP A 196 18.08 -13.39 44.99
CA ASP A 196 18.37 -14.27 46.14
C ASP A 196 17.11 -14.97 46.64
N GLU A 197 15.97 -14.29 46.64
CA GLU A 197 14.68 -14.86 46.99
C GLU A 197 14.22 -15.91 45.99
N ILE A 198 14.29 -15.59 44.70
CA ILE A 198 13.95 -16.51 43.60
C ILE A 198 14.83 -17.77 43.67
N LYS A 199 16.13 -17.58 43.91
CA LYS A 199 17.07 -18.72 44.07
C LYS A 199 16.65 -19.60 45.24
N THR A 200 16.33 -19.04 46.39
CA THR A 200 15.89 -19.78 47.56
C THR A 200 14.61 -20.59 47.30
N LEU A 201 13.64 -20.00 46.62
CA LEU A 201 12.40 -20.67 46.23
C LEU A 201 12.66 -21.82 45.24
N THR A 202 13.55 -21.58 44.26
CA THR A 202 13.89 -22.58 43.23
C THR A 202 14.65 -23.77 43.86
N ASP A 203 15.54 -23.52 44.82
CA ASP A 203 16.21 -24.55 45.59
C ASP A 203 15.23 -25.37 46.43
N GLN A 204 14.21 -24.73 47.04
CA GLN A 204 13.14 -25.44 47.77
C GLN A 204 12.32 -26.35 46.84
N ILE A 205 11.94 -25.85 45.63
CA ILE A 205 11.25 -26.67 44.62
C ILE A 205 12.12 -27.87 44.20
N SER A 206 13.39 -27.64 43.93
CA SER A 206 14.35 -28.68 43.52
C SER A 206 14.49 -29.76 44.62
N ASN A 207 14.61 -29.34 45.86
CA ASN A 207 14.68 -30.24 47.00
C ASN A 207 13.41 -31.05 47.19
N SER A 208 12.23 -30.40 47.03
CA SER A 208 10.94 -31.11 47.14
C SER A 208 10.73 -32.15 46.04
N LEU A 209 11.16 -31.82 44.81
CA LEU A 209 11.14 -32.79 43.68
C LEU A 209 12.11 -33.94 43.90
N ALA A 210 13.35 -33.67 44.35
CA ALA A 210 14.36 -34.68 44.66
C ALA A 210 13.96 -35.58 45.83
N ALA A 211 13.15 -35.08 46.77
CA ALA A 211 12.64 -35.87 47.87
C ALA A 211 11.56 -36.89 47.47
N ASN A 212 11.01 -36.80 46.24
CA ASN A 212 10.06 -37.77 45.72
C ASN A 212 10.74 -39.15 45.62
N PRO A 213 10.17 -40.22 46.24
CA PRO A 213 10.80 -41.53 46.28
C PRO A 213 11.15 -42.13 44.89
N SER A 214 10.28 -41.87 43.90
CA SER A 214 10.49 -42.35 42.54
C SER A 214 11.62 -41.61 41.81
N VAL A 215 11.71 -40.28 42.03
CA VAL A 215 12.79 -39.46 41.45
C VAL A 215 14.13 -39.81 42.07
N ASN A 216 14.17 -40.04 43.38
CA ASN A 216 15.36 -40.45 44.12
C ASN A 216 15.83 -41.85 43.64
N ALA A 217 14.90 -42.83 43.56
CA ALA A 217 15.22 -44.17 43.06
C ALA A 217 15.78 -44.15 41.62
N LEU A 218 15.22 -43.29 40.73
CA LEU A 218 15.73 -43.10 39.39
C LEU A 218 17.15 -42.50 39.41
N GLY A 219 17.40 -41.50 40.25
CA GLY A 219 18.71 -40.90 40.43
C GLY A 219 19.78 -41.88 40.89
N GLU A 220 19.48 -42.73 41.88
CA GLU A 220 20.39 -43.79 42.36
C GLU A 220 20.64 -44.85 41.29
N SER A 221 19.61 -45.26 40.54
CA SER A 221 19.76 -46.20 39.43
C SER A 221 20.66 -45.62 38.32
N LEU A 222 20.44 -44.33 37.96
CA LEU A 222 21.28 -43.61 36.98
C LEU A 222 22.74 -43.56 37.44
N LYS A 223 22.99 -43.17 38.67
CA LYS A 223 24.34 -43.13 39.28
C LYS A 223 25.02 -44.47 39.23
N THR A 224 24.34 -45.54 39.61
CA THR A 224 24.85 -46.90 39.59
C THR A 224 25.22 -47.35 38.18
N THR A 225 24.32 -47.13 37.21
CA THR A 225 24.53 -47.48 35.80
C THR A 225 25.66 -46.64 35.21
N TRP A 226 25.68 -45.33 35.49
CA TRP A 226 26.74 -44.45 35.01
C TRP A 226 28.13 -44.89 35.49
N ALA A 227 28.25 -45.25 36.76
CA ALA A 227 29.50 -45.75 37.34
C ALA A 227 30.02 -47.04 36.69
N THR A 228 29.17 -47.84 36.04
CA THR A 228 29.61 -49.02 35.25
C THR A 228 30.21 -48.63 33.92
N LEU A 229 29.72 -47.53 33.33
CA LEU A 229 30.11 -47.07 31.98
C LEU A 229 31.23 -46.01 32.04
N HIS A 230 31.20 -45.11 33.01
CA HIS A 230 32.16 -44.03 33.16
C HIS A 230 33.16 -44.30 34.26
N LYS A 231 34.44 -44.37 33.91
CA LYS A 231 35.55 -44.68 34.86
C LYS A 231 36.44 -43.47 35.14
N GLY A 232 36.11 -42.31 34.61
CA GLY A 232 36.87 -41.07 34.83
C GLY A 232 36.61 -40.43 36.19
N LYS A 233 37.57 -39.61 36.66
CA LYS A 233 37.42 -38.83 37.90
C LYS A 233 36.49 -37.63 37.77
N PHE A 234 36.35 -37.08 36.57
CA PHE A 234 35.46 -36.00 36.28
C PHE A 234 34.11 -36.53 35.79
N PHE A 235 33.01 -35.86 36.07
CA PHE A 235 31.64 -36.23 35.71
C PHE A 235 31.20 -37.59 36.31
N ALA A 236 31.73 -37.98 37.47
CA ALA A 236 31.49 -39.30 38.06
C ALA A 236 30.12 -39.42 38.76
N ASP A 237 29.47 -38.37 39.13
CA ASP A 237 28.24 -38.35 39.95
C ASP A 237 27.09 -37.62 39.21
N PRO A 238 26.35 -38.32 38.34
CA PRO A 238 25.19 -37.73 37.65
C PRO A 238 24.05 -37.51 38.67
N LYS A 239 23.46 -36.33 38.65
CA LYS A 239 22.34 -35.94 39.50
C LYS A 239 21.16 -35.51 38.66
N ILE A 240 19.96 -35.89 39.06
CA ILE A 240 18.73 -35.34 38.52
C ILE A 240 18.48 -34.02 39.26
N THR A 241 18.63 -32.92 38.55
CA THR A 241 18.40 -31.58 39.09
C THR A 241 17.30 -30.87 38.30
N PHE A 242 16.54 -30.07 38.97
CA PHE A 242 15.63 -29.15 38.32
C PHE A 242 16.45 -27.94 37.85
N VAL A 243 16.50 -27.70 36.54
CA VAL A 243 17.46 -26.78 35.87
C VAL A 243 17.21 -25.30 36.17
N ALA A 244 16.30 -24.95 37.05
CA ALA A 244 15.83 -23.57 37.24
C ALA A 244 16.47 -22.83 38.43
N SER A 245 17.76 -23.08 38.76
CA SER A 245 18.43 -22.31 39.82
C SER A 245 18.84 -20.89 39.38
N GLU A 246 18.79 -20.59 38.09
CA GLU A 246 19.10 -19.25 37.54
C GLU A 246 17.83 -18.58 37.05
N ILE A 247 17.69 -17.28 37.34
CA ILE A 247 16.54 -16.49 36.93
C ILE A 247 16.32 -16.52 35.42
N GLU A 248 17.41 -16.59 34.66
CA GLU A 248 17.40 -16.68 33.22
C GLU A 248 16.70 -17.96 32.70
N ALA A 249 16.78 -19.06 33.46
CA ALA A 249 16.07 -20.30 33.16
C ALA A 249 14.55 -20.18 33.41
N LEU A 250 14.16 -19.50 34.46
CA LEU A 250 12.75 -19.22 34.76
C LEU A 250 12.14 -18.28 33.71
N LEU A 251 12.87 -17.24 33.33
CA LEU A 251 12.41 -16.28 32.32
C LEU A 251 12.09 -16.94 30.98
N ARG A 252 12.75 -18.08 30.64
CA ARG A 252 12.47 -18.84 29.40
C ARG A 252 11.05 -19.43 29.37
N HIS A 253 10.42 -19.58 30.52
CA HIS A 253 9.07 -20.12 30.66
C HIS A 253 8.01 -19.03 30.84
N MET A 254 8.42 -17.75 30.83
CA MET A 254 7.47 -16.64 30.91
C MET A 254 6.79 -16.43 29.55
N SER A 255 5.48 -16.29 29.59
CA SER A 255 4.64 -16.00 28.44
C SER A 255 3.61 -14.93 28.79
N VAL A 256 2.98 -14.36 27.77
CA VAL A 256 1.86 -13.44 27.94
C VAL A 256 0.57 -14.25 27.99
N SER A 257 -0.20 -14.09 29.07
CA SER A 257 -1.49 -14.75 29.23
C SER A 257 -2.59 -13.71 29.43
N PHE A 258 -3.78 -14.03 28.98
CA PHE A 258 -4.95 -13.15 28.99
C PHE A 258 -6.06 -13.73 29.86
N SER A 259 -6.73 -12.87 30.61
CA SER A 259 -7.92 -13.25 31.37
C SER A 259 -9.17 -13.06 30.51
N PRO A 260 -10.03 -14.08 30.35
CA PRO A 260 -11.33 -13.98 29.70
C PRO A 260 -12.39 -13.34 30.59
N GLY A 261 -12.18 -12.22 31.19
CA GLY A 261 -13.13 -11.32 31.85
C GLY A 261 -14.11 -11.85 32.91
N HIS A 262 -14.53 -13.09 32.84
CA HIS A 262 -15.54 -13.67 33.76
C HIS A 262 -15.10 -14.94 34.48
N ASP A 263 -14.07 -15.64 33.98
CA ASP A 263 -13.49 -16.82 34.58
C ASP A 263 -12.02 -16.62 34.88
N GLU A 264 -11.53 -17.12 35.99
CA GLU A 264 -10.17 -16.96 36.48
C GLU A 264 -9.10 -17.72 35.65
N ASN A 265 -9.50 -18.39 34.58
CA ASN A 265 -8.57 -19.15 33.73
C ASN A 265 -7.83 -18.24 32.73
N LEU A 266 -6.52 -18.16 32.87
CA LEU A 266 -5.67 -17.47 31.95
C LEU A 266 -5.58 -18.24 30.61
N VAL A 267 -5.66 -17.50 29.52
CA VAL A 267 -5.51 -18.02 28.16
C VAL A 267 -4.14 -17.61 27.64
N ASP A 268 -3.31 -18.58 27.26
CA ASP A 268 -2.01 -18.32 26.66
C ASP A 268 -2.15 -17.63 25.29
N PHE A 269 -1.19 -16.75 24.97
CA PHE A 269 -1.22 -15.96 23.74
C PHE A 269 -1.26 -16.82 22.46
N SER A 270 -0.81 -18.07 22.49
CA SER A 270 -0.86 -18.99 21.35
C SER A 270 -2.29 -19.28 20.88
N ARG A 271 -3.28 -19.11 21.76
CA ARG A 271 -4.71 -19.27 21.47
C ARG A 271 -5.38 -18.01 20.88
N LEU A 272 -4.66 -16.91 20.80
CA LEU A 272 -5.15 -15.72 20.14
C LEU A 272 -5.30 -15.94 18.63
N SER A 273 -6.26 -15.26 18.03
CA SER A 273 -6.32 -15.18 16.57
C SER A 273 -5.10 -14.42 16.00
N ASP A 274 -4.79 -14.63 14.72
CA ASP A 274 -3.62 -13.99 14.09
C ASP A 274 -3.68 -12.46 14.18
N GLY A 275 -4.87 -11.87 14.02
CA GLY A 275 -5.06 -10.45 14.21
C GLY A 275 -4.79 -9.98 15.66
N GLN A 276 -5.20 -10.76 16.67
CA GLN A 276 -4.91 -10.46 18.06
C GLN A 276 -3.42 -10.62 18.40
N LYS A 277 -2.75 -11.65 17.84
CA LYS A 277 -1.29 -11.81 17.97
C LYS A 277 -0.55 -10.63 17.37
N SER A 278 -1.00 -10.12 16.22
CA SER A 278 -0.43 -8.93 15.57
C SER A 278 -0.59 -7.67 16.42
N MET A 279 -1.77 -7.48 17.04
CA MET A 279 -1.97 -6.38 17.98
C MET A 279 -1.09 -6.51 19.22
N LEU A 280 -0.89 -7.72 19.72
CA LEU A 280 0.01 -7.98 20.86
C LEU A 280 1.46 -7.64 20.49
N TYR A 281 1.95 -8.10 19.33
CA TYR A 281 3.30 -7.77 18.87
C TYR A 281 3.48 -6.25 18.72
N LEU A 282 2.53 -5.58 18.07
CA LEU A 282 2.57 -4.13 17.93
C LEU A 282 2.59 -3.43 19.30
N SER A 283 1.74 -3.89 20.23
CA SER A 283 1.72 -3.35 21.59
C SER A 283 3.05 -3.53 22.32
N LEU A 284 3.71 -4.68 22.16
CA LEU A 284 5.03 -4.94 22.70
C LEU A 284 6.10 -4.04 22.05
N ALA A 285 6.06 -3.85 20.73
CA ALA A 285 6.99 -2.98 20.01
C ALA A 285 6.87 -1.52 20.47
N LEU A 286 5.63 -1.00 20.56
CA LEU A 286 5.34 0.34 21.07
C LEU A 286 5.75 0.51 22.52
N SER A 287 5.48 -0.49 23.38
CA SER A 287 5.90 -0.48 24.79
C SER A 287 7.41 -0.51 24.93
N SER A 288 8.11 -1.33 24.12
CA SER A 288 9.57 -1.39 24.10
C SER A 288 10.20 -0.05 23.71
N GLN A 289 9.63 0.63 22.73
CA GLN A 289 10.08 1.94 22.30
C GLN A 289 9.87 3.00 23.41
N ALA A 290 8.69 2.99 24.04
CA ALA A 290 8.37 3.92 25.14
C ALA A 290 9.31 3.72 26.34
N ILE A 291 9.56 2.46 26.75
CA ILE A 291 10.51 2.10 27.80
C ILE A 291 11.95 2.50 27.40
N GLY A 292 12.36 2.19 26.16
CA GLY A 292 13.68 2.57 25.65
C GLY A 292 13.92 4.07 25.76
N ARG A 293 12.94 4.88 25.37
CA ARG A 293 13.00 6.34 25.51
C ARG A 293 13.12 6.80 26.95
N ALA A 294 12.32 6.23 27.87
CA ALA A 294 12.38 6.56 29.28
C ALA A 294 13.74 6.21 29.91
N VAL A 295 14.34 5.08 29.48
CA VAL A 295 15.69 4.66 29.93
C VAL A 295 16.76 5.60 29.40
N LEU A 296 16.71 5.97 28.11
CA LEU A 296 17.66 6.92 27.52
C LEU A 296 17.58 8.31 28.16
N ALA A 297 16.38 8.75 28.54
CA ALA A 297 16.15 10.00 29.25
C ALA A 297 16.50 9.92 30.77
N GLY A 298 16.93 8.76 31.27
CA GLY A 298 17.23 8.55 32.70
C GLY A 298 15.99 8.56 33.62
N GLN A 299 14.78 8.49 33.06
CA GLN A 299 13.51 8.50 33.79
C GLN A 299 13.16 7.12 34.35
N ASP A 300 13.60 6.04 33.71
CA ASP A 300 13.41 4.68 34.18
C ASP A 300 14.77 4.02 34.48
N THR A 301 14.98 3.69 35.75
CA THR A 301 16.20 3.07 36.24
C THR A 301 16.05 1.57 36.53
N SER A 302 14.87 1.00 36.30
CA SER A 302 14.56 -0.42 36.54
C SER A 302 15.17 -1.35 35.49
N PHE A 303 15.57 -0.80 34.35
CA PHE A 303 16.26 -1.51 33.29
C PHE A 303 17.75 -1.20 33.28
N ASP A 304 18.53 -2.16 32.84
CA ASP A 304 19.96 -2.03 32.56
C ASP A 304 20.14 -1.53 31.12
N PRO A 305 20.63 -0.30 30.88
CA PRO A 305 20.77 0.26 29.52
C PRO A 305 21.69 -0.57 28.63
N ASP A 306 22.75 -1.15 29.20
CA ASP A 306 23.74 -1.95 28.43
C ASP A 306 23.16 -3.28 27.95
N LYS A 307 22.18 -3.83 28.69
CA LYS A 307 21.46 -5.04 28.32
C LYS A 307 20.26 -4.74 27.42
N LEU A 308 19.51 -3.68 27.72
CA LEU A 308 18.34 -3.28 26.93
C LEU A 308 18.76 -2.79 25.54
N ARG A 309 19.84 -2.01 25.47
CA ARG A 309 20.34 -1.38 24.25
C ARG A 309 19.21 -0.69 23.49
N PRO A 310 18.57 0.32 24.09
CA PRO A 310 17.46 0.99 23.48
C PRO A 310 17.90 1.65 22.16
N PRO A 311 17.08 1.55 21.10
CA PRO A 311 17.40 2.22 19.85
C PRO A 311 17.27 3.74 19.99
N VAL A 312 18.06 4.47 19.23
CA VAL A 312 17.95 5.93 19.08
C VAL A 312 16.81 6.28 18.11
N PHE A 313 16.55 5.38 17.16
CA PHE A 313 15.48 5.53 16.19
C PHE A 313 14.72 4.21 15.97
N THR A 314 13.40 4.31 15.91
CA THR A 314 12.51 3.16 15.69
C THR A 314 11.61 3.38 14.48
N LEU A 315 11.62 2.45 13.54
CA LEU A 315 10.64 2.37 12.46
C LEU A 315 9.75 1.14 12.65
N VAL A 316 8.44 1.34 12.60
CA VAL A 316 7.46 0.24 12.58
C VAL A 316 6.99 0.04 11.14
N ALA A 317 7.38 -1.07 10.54
CA ALA A 317 7.02 -1.47 9.18
C ALA A 317 5.91 -2.52 9.24
N VAL A 318 4.72 -2.19 8.75
CA VAL A 318 3.53 -3.06 8.80
C VAL A 318 3.10 -3.42 7.39
N GLU A 319 2.98 -4.71 7.12
CA GLU A 319 2.49 -5.23 5.85
C GLU A 319 1.08 -5.76 6.03
N GLU A 320 0.17 -5.31 5.16
CA GLU A 320 -1.23 -5.73 5.10
C GLU A 320 -1.92 -5.80 6.47
N PRO A 321 -2.00 -4.68 7.21
CA PRO A 321 -2.61 -4.69 8.54
C PRO A 321 -4.07 -5.14 8.53
N GLU A 322 -4.73 -5.11 7.37
CA GLU A 322 -6.08 -5.60 7.14
C GLU A 322 -6.23 -7.11 7.24
N ASN A 323 -5.16 -7.88 7.05
CA ASN A 323 -5.21 -9.33 7.13
C ASN A 323 -5.61 -9.78 8.53
N SER A 324 -6.69 -10.57 8.61
CA SER A 324 -7.23 -11.13 9.84
C SER A 324 -7.78 -10.11 10.86
N LEU A 325 -7.97 -8.83 10.46
CA LEU A 325 -8.50 -7.77 11.31
C LEU A 325 -9.78 -7.15 10.73
N SER A 326 -10.73 -6.84 11.59
CA SER A 326 -11.89 -6.05 11.14
C SER A 326 -11.51 -4.60 10.87
N PRO A 327 -12.24 -3.88 9.98
CA PRO A 327 -11.94 -2.49 9.63
C PRO A 327 -11.87 -1.52 10.82
N HIS A 328 -12.54 -1.83 11.92
CA HIS A 328 -12.50 -1.01 13.15
C HIS A 328 -11.16 -1.13 13.90
N TYR A 329 -10.54 -2.30 13.87
CA TYR A 329 -9.21 -2.49 14.46
C TYR A 329 -8.12 -1.78 13.65
N LEU A 330 -8.25 -1.71 12.32
CA LEU A 330 -7.34 -0.95 11.47
C LEU A 330 -7.25 0.51 11.90
N GLY A 331 -8.40 1.15 12.19
CA GLY A 331 -8.42 2.53 12.69
C GLY A 331 -7.65 2.70 13.99
N ARG A 332 -7.68 1.71 14.89
CA ARG A 332 -6.94 1.75 16.17
C ARG A 332 -5.44 1.59 15.96
N ILE A 333 -5.02 0.68 15.05
CA ILE A 333 -3.61 0.50 14.69
C ILE A 333 -3.05 1.78 14.08
N VAL A 334 -3.75 2.37 13.11
CA VAL A 334 -3.34 3.63 12.49
C VAL A 334 -3.23 4.75 13.53
N SER A 335 -4.19 4.86 14.45
CA SER A 335 -4.14 5.84 15.53
C SER A 335 -2.94 5.63 16.46
N ALA A 336 -2.63 4.39 16.81
CA ALA A 336 -1.49 4.06 17.67
C ALA A 336 -0.14 4.39 16.97
N LEU A 337 -0.03 4.05 15.69
CA LEU A 337 1.14 4.37 14.88
C LEU A 337 1.31 5.89 14.67
N ASN A 338 0.21 6.60 14.41
CA ASN A 338 0.24 8.07 14.35
C ASN A 338 0.71 8.70 15.66
N THR A 339 0.24 8.19 16.79
CA THR A 339 0.68 8.70 18.11
C THR A 339 2.17 8.44 18.34
N MET A 340 2.66 7.27 17.95
CA MET A 340 4.08 6.94 18.02
C MET A 340 4.91 7.87 17.11
N ALA A 341 4.46 8.08 15.88
CA ALA A 341 5.16 8.86 14.86
C ALA A 341 5.18 10.38 15.13
N GLN A 342 4.41 10.87 16.12
CA GLN A 342 4.53 12.25 16.61
C GLN A 342 5.85 12.51 17.34
N HIS A 343 6.57 11.47 17.71
CA HIS A 343 7.87 11.60 18.35
C HIS A 343 9.00 11.63 17.31
N PRO A 344 10.01 12.49 17.49
CA PRO A 344 11.06 12.70 16.49
C PRO A 344 12.01 11.49 16.31
N ASP A 345 11.92 10.50 17.18
CA ASP A 345 12.71 9.25 17.18
C ASP A 345 11.94 8.04 16.62
N ALA A 346 10.76 8.27 16.02
CA ALA A 346 9.92 7.18 15.52
C ALA A 346 9.20 7.54 14.23
N GLN A 347 9.06 6.56 13.34
CA GLN A 347 8.27 6.64 12.11
C GLN A 347 7.53 5.34 11.86
N ALA A 348 6.51 5.38 11.00
CA ALA A 348 5.78 4.20 10.57
C ALA A 348 5.69 4.10 9.05
N LEU A 349 5.81 2.88 8.53
CA LEU A 349 5.66 2.56 7.11
C LEU A 349 4.63 1.43 6.96
N ILE A 350 3.56 1.67 6.21
CA ILE A 350 2.45 0.73 6.07
C ILE A 350 2.28 0.37 4.60
N ALA A 351 2.42 -0.91 4.27
CA ALA A 351 2.07 -1.44 2.95
C ALA A 351 0.67 -2.05 3.02
N THR A 352 -0.23 -1.58 2.17
CA THR A 352 -1.63 -2.02 2.17
C THR A 352 -2.24 -2.05 0.77
N HIS A 353 -3.22 -2.94 0.56
CA HIS A 353 -4.15 -2.88 -0.56
C HIS A 353 -5.61 -2.75 -0.12
N ALA A 354 -5.86 -2.37 1.13
CA ALA A 354 -7.22 -2.14 1.59
C ALA A 354 -7.73 -0.76 1.16
N PRO A 355 -8.72 -0.66 0.28
CA PRO A 355 -9.36 0.61 -0.09
C PRO A 355 -9.91 1.36 1.13
N SER A 356 -10.37 0.63 2.14
CA SER A 356 -10.90 1.19 3.39
C SER A 356 -9.86 1.97 4.22
N MET A 357 -8.58 1.64 4.07
CA MET A 357 -7.48 2.39 4.69
C MET A 357 -7.29 3.76 4.03
N LEU A 358 -7.32 3.81 2.71
CA LEU A 358 -7.02 5.01 1.92
C LEU A 358 -8.01 6.15 2.15
N ARG A 359 -9.25 5.85 2.50
CA ARG A 359 -10.25 6.86 2.88
C ARG A 359 -9.87 7.67 4.12
N ARG A 360 -8.90 7.20 4.90
CA ARG A 360 -8.46 7.80 6.17
C ARG A 360 -7.07 8.43 6.11
N VAL A 361 -6.42 8.31 4.96
CA VAL A 361 -5.03 8.72 4.75
C VAL A 361 -5.00 10.02 3.96
N ALA A 362 -4.14 10.94 4.34
CA ALA A 362 -3.88 12.13 3.56
C ALA A 362 -3.04 11.75 2.32
N PRO A 363 -3.41 12.22 1.13
CA PRO A 363 -2.76 11.83 -0.12
C PRO A 363 -1.25 12.05 -0.15
N GLU A 364 -0.74 13.07 0.52
CA GLU A 364 0.68 13.41 0.63
C GLU A 364 1.52 12.32 1.32
N HIS A 365 0.89 11.52 2.18
CA HIS A 365 1.56 10.38 2.84
C HIS A 365 1.60 9.11 1.99
N ILE A 366 1.03 9.14 0.79
CA ILE A 366 0.94 7.99 -0.09
C ILE A 366 2.13 7.95 -1.04
N ARG A 367 2.74 6.76 -1.16
CA ARG A 367 3.70 6.40 -2.21
C ARG A 367 3.06 5.29 -3.04
N TYR A 368 2.77 5.62 -4.28
CA TYR A 368 2.12 4.70 -5.20
C TYR A 368 3.17 3.89 -5.97
N LEU A 369 3.09 2.57 -5.86
CA LEU A 369 3.98 1.63 -6.52
C LEU A 369 3.25 0.92 -7.65
N ARG A 370 3.90 0.84 -8.81
CA ARG A 370 3.42 0.10 -9.97
C ARG A 370 4.59 -0.52 -10.74
N LEU A 371 4.33 -1.66 -11.40
CA LEU A 371 5.29 -2.23 -12.32
C LEU A 371 5.28 -1.48 -13.66
N THR A 372 6.46 -1.26 -14.22
CA THR A 372 6.66 -0.84 -15.61
C THR A 372 6.44 -2.03 -16.56
N GLU A 373 6.43 -1.78 -17.87
CA GLU A 373 6.41 -2.84 -18.90
C GLU A 373 7.59 -3.81 -18.76
N ALA A 374 8.75 -3.32 -18.31
CA ALA A 374 9.93 -4.14 -18.00
C ALA A 374 9.81 -4.91 -16.66
N ARG A 375 8.62 -4.90 -16.02
CA ARG A 375 8.35 -5.53 -14.71
C ARG A 375 9.22 -5.00 -13.56
N GLN A 376 9.65 -3.76 -13.66
CA GLN A 376 10.40 -3.07 -12.60
C GLN A 376 9.46 -2.18 -11.79
N SER A 377 9.66 -2.16 -10.47
CA SER A 377 8.89 -1.30 -9.56
C SER A 377 9.23 0.17 -9.77
N ARG A 378 8.20 0.97 -9.97
CA ARG A 378 8.28 2.42 -10.01
C ARG A 378 7.47 3.01 -8.86
N VAL A 379 7.99 4.07 -8.26
CA VAL A 379 7.34 4.78 -7.16
C VAL A 379 6.95 6.18 -7.62
N THR A 380 5.72 6.56 -7.33
CA THR A 380 5.19 7.88 -7.67
C THR A 380 4.51 8.51 -6.45
N HIS A 381 4.68 9.81 -6.29
CA HIS A 381 4.03 10.60 -5.24
C HIS A 381 2.73 11.21 -5.74
N ILE A 382 1.74 11.31 -4.87
CA ILE A 382 0.55 12.10 -5.15
C ILE A 382 0.89 13.58 -4.89
N LEU A 383 1.18 14.30 -5.96
CA LEU A 383 1.41 15.73 -5.89
C LEU A 383 0.07 16.46 -5.85
N LEU A 384 -0.25 17.05 -4.71
CA LEU A 384 -1.38 17.96 -4.61
C LEU A 384 -1.01 19.34 -5.16
N PRO A 385 -1.96 20.06 -5.80
CA PRO A 385 -1.79 21.48 -6.08
C PRO A 385 -1.60 22.28 -4.78
N GLU A 386 -1.17 23.54 -4.89
CA GLU A 386 -1.07 24.41 -3.70
C GLU A 386 -2.43 24.51 -2.96
N ASP A 387 -2.38 24.58 -1.62
CA ASP A 387 -3.56 24.57 -0.73
C ASP A 387 -4.61 25.65 -1.02
N THR A 388 -4.22 26.73 -1.69
CA THR A 388 -5.10 27.84 -2.09
C THR A 388 -5.89 27.56 -3.36
N ASP A 389 -5.60 26.47 -4.08
CA ASP A 389 -6.27 26.13 -5.33
C ASP A 389 -7.49 25.22 -5.04
N GLU A 390 -8.65 25.54 -5.63
CA GLU A 390 -9.81 24.63 -5.61
C GLU A 390 -9.46 23.22 -6.09
N ALA A 391 -8.46 23.09 -6.97
CA ALA A 391 -7.95 21.83 -7.46
C ALA A 391 -7.39 20.93 -6.34
N HIS A 392 -6.80 21.48 -5.28
CA HIS A 392 -6.31 20.72 -4.12
C HIS A 392 -7.45 19.92 -3.46
N LYS A 393 -8.57 20.61 -3.17
CA LYS A 393 -9.74 19.98 -2.56
C LYS A 393 -10.31 18.86 -3.44
N PHE A 394 -10.44 19.10 -4.75
CA PHE A 394 -11.01 18.13 -5.68
C PHE A 394 -10.12 16.91 -5.89
N VAL A 395 -8.79 17.07 -5.98
CA VAL A 395 -7.85 15.93 -6.05
C VAL A 395 -7.91 15.09 -4.78
N ARG A 396 -7.95 15.75 -3.61
CA ARG A 396 -8.10 15.05 -2.33
C ARG A 396 -9.41 14.27 -2.23
N GLU A 397 -10.52 14.88 -2.65
CA GLU A 397 -11.82 14.20 -2.71
C GLU A 397 -11.82 13.03 -3.71
N ALA A 398 -11.18 13.16 -4.87
CA ALA A 398 -11.05 12.09 -5.86
C ALA A 398 -10.26 10.90 -5.31
N VAL A 399 -9.13 11.15 -4.62
CA VAL A 399 -8.32 10.12 -3.94
C VAL A 399 -9.15 9.32 -2.94
N GLN A 400 -10.03 9.99 -2.19
CA GLN A 400 -10.81 9.37 -1.11
C GLN A 400 -12.12 8.74 -1.59
N ALA A 401 -12.67 9.19 -2.72
CA ALA A 401 -13.98 8.73 -3.21
C ALA A 401 -13.91 7.31 -3.78
N PHE A 402 -12.89 7.02 -4.59
CA PHE A 402 -12.73 5.77 -5.31
C PHE A 402 -11.35 5.15 -5.08
N PRO A 403 -11.06 4.68 -3.86
CA PRO A 403 -9.73 4.14 -3.54
C PRO A 403 -9.41 2.85 -4.29
N GLU A 404 -10.38 2.19 -4.89
CA GLU A 404 -10.23 1.00 -5.73
C GLU A 404 -9.38 1.27 -6.98
N ILE A 405 -9.39 2.49 -7.50
CA ILE A 405 -8.61 2.89 -8.69
C ILE A 405 -7.10 2.66 -8.56
N TYR A 406 -6.58 2.71 -7.33
CA TYR A 406 -5.14 2.50 -7.08
C TYR A 406 -4.69 1.05 -7.27
N PHE A 407 -5.63 0.11 -7.27
CA PHE A 407 -5.35 -1.32 -7.36
C PHE A 407 -5.72 -1.90 -8.73
N SER A 408 -6.30 -1.06 -9.59
CA SER A 408 -6.80 -1.47 -10.89
C SER A 408 -5.71 -1.54 -11.95
N ARG A 409 -5.83 -2.49 -12.86
CA ARG A 409 -5.03 -2.52 -14.09
C ARG A 409 -5.44 -1.41 -15.04
N LEU A 410 -6.76 -1.17 -15.14
CA LEU A 410 -7.36 -0.15 -16.00
C LEU A 410 -8.55 0.48 -15.29
N VAL A 411 -8.69 1.80 -15.40
CA VAL A 411 -9.84 2.54 -14.87
C VAL A 411 -10.71 3.05 -16.01
N ILE A 412 -12.03 2.89 -15.90
CA ILE A 412 -13.00 3.53 -16.78
C ILE A 412 -13.68 4.63 -15.97
N LEU A 413 -13.52 5.87 -16.39
CA LEU A 413 -14.23 7.01 -15.81
C LEU A 413 -15.57 7.15 -16.51
N GLY A 414 -16.67 7.07 -15.76
CA GLY A 414 -18.05 7.30 -16.22
C GLY A 414 -18.66 8.55 -15.61
N GLU A 415 -19.81 9.02 -16.12
CA GLU A 415 -20.46 10.22 -15.54
C GLU A 415 -21.32 9.88 -14.30
N GLY A 416 -21.93 8.69 -14.22
CA GLY A 416 -22.87 8.37 -13.15
C GLY A 416 -23.02 6.87 -12.83
N ASP A 417 -24.07 6.57 -12.08
CA ASP A 417 -24.35 5.22 -11.57
C ASP A 417 -24.78 4.22 -12.68
N SER A 418 -25.25 4.73 -13.83
CA SER A 418 -25.64 3.90 -14.98
C SER A 418 -24.45 3.14 -15.55
N GLU A 419 -23.27 3.77 -15.60
CA GLU A 419 -22.05 3.17 -16.07
C GLU A 419 -21.61 2.01 -15.18
N GLU A 420 -21.76 2.14 -13.85
CA GLU A 420 -21.43 1.07 -12.90
C GLU A 420 -22.31 -0.18 -13.08
N ILE A 421 -23.51 -0.02 -13.64
CA ILE A 421 -24.43 -1.14 -13.86
C ILE A 421 -24.28 -1.72 -15.26
N VAL A 422 -24.21 -0.87 -16.27
CA VAL A 422 -24.24 -1.27 -17.67
C VAL A 422 -22.88 -1.80 -18.13
N LEU A 423 -21.80 -1.06 -17.89
CA LEU A 423 -20.47 -1.41 -18.42
C LEU A 423 -19.96 -2.77 -17.94
N PRO A 424 -20.12 -3.21 -16.68
CA PRO A 424 -19.70 -4.54 -16.26
C PRO A 424 -20.34 -5.64 -17.08
N ARG A 425 -21.62 -5.49 -17.40
CA ARG A 425 -22.38 -6.47 -18.18
C ARG A 425 -21.94 -6.51 -19.64
N LEU A 426 -21.69 -5.35 -20.26
CA LEU A 426 -21.17 -5.26 -21.61
C LEU A 426 -19.74 -5.81 -21.73
N LEU A 427 -18.86 -5.47 -20.79
CA LEU A 427 -17.51 -6.01 -20.74
C LEU A 427 -17.49 -7.52 -20.53
N GLN A 428 -18.38 -8.05 -19.69
CA GLN A 428 -18.50 -9.48 -19.48
C GLN A 428 -18.83 -10.23 -20.77
N VAL A 429 -19.80 -9.74 -21.57
CA VAL A 429 -20.17 -10.40 -22.83
C VAL A 429 -19.10 -10.25 -23.91
N LYS A 430 -18.29 -9.20 -23.86
CA LYS A 430 -17.13 -8.99 -24.72
C LYS A 430 -15.90 -9.81 -24.30
N GLY A 431 -15.92 -10.50 -23.16
CA GLY A 431 -14.83 -11.36 -22.68
C GLY A 431 -13.79 -10.67 -21.78
N ALA A 432 -14.13 -9.51 -21.22
CA ALA A 432 -13.32 -8.81 -20.22
C ALA A 432 -14.12 -8.51 -18.95
N PRO A 433 -14.51 -9.54 -18.16
CA PRO A 433 -15.23 -9.33 -16.89
C PRO A 433 -14.42 -8.43 -15.97
N VAL A 434 -15.06 -7.44 -15.34
CA VAL A 434 -14.38 -6.38 -14.58
C VAL A 434 -13.52 -6.91 -13.44
N ASP A 435 -14.01 -7.88 -12.68
CA ASP A 435 -13.28 -8.47 -11.55
C ASP A 435 -12.08 -9.31 -12.02
N GLU A 436 -12.26 -10.18 -13.00
CA GLU A 436 -11.19 -11.03 -13.54
C GLU A 436 -10.10 -10.21 -14.25
N SER A 437 -10.49 -9.08 -14.84
CA SER A 437 -9.60 -8.20 -15.59
C SER A 437 -8.99 -7.08 -14.75
N ALA A 438 -9.34 -6.98 -13.47
CA ALA A 438 -8.99 -5.90 -12.55
C ALA A 438 -9.28 -4.50 -13.15
N VAL A 439 -10.47 -4.33 -13.72
CA VAL A 439 -10.99 -3.06 -14.24
C VAL A 439 -11.88 -2.43 -13.20
N THR A 440 -11.69 -1.14 -12.93
CA THR A 440 -12.59 -0.38 -12.05
C THR A 440 -13.35 0.66 -12.87
N ILE A 441 -14.65 0.70 -12.71
CA ILE A 441 -15.52 1.75 -13.24
C ILE A 441 -15.73 2.77 -12.13
N ALA A 442 -15.30 4.01 -12.36
CA ALA A 442 -15.38 5.09 -11.38
C ALA A 442 -16.32 6.18 -11.87
N PRO A 443 -17.54 6.31 -11.30
CA PRO A 443 -18.47 7.34 -11.67
C PRO A 443 -18.01 8.69 -11.14
N LEU A 444 -17.98 9.69 -12.02
CA LEU A 444 -17.54 11.06 -11.67
C LEU A 444 -18.53 11.76 -10.73
N GLY A 445 -19.82 11.38 -10.78
CA GLY A 445 -20.87 11.90 -9.90
C GLY A 445 -21.02 13.43 -9.97
N GLY A 446 -20.94 13.98 -11.17
CA GLY A 446 -20.97 15.44 -11.39
C GLY A 446 -19.66 16.15 -11.07
N ARG A 447 -18.59 15.41 -10.71
CA ARG A 447 -17.24 15.97 -10.53
C ARG A 447 -16.60 16.24 -11.89
N HIS A 448 -15.68 17.18 -11.91
CA HIS A 448 -14.98 17.51 -13.14
C HIS A 448 -13.96 16.42 -13.50
N VAL A 449 -14.07 15.85 -14.68
CA VAL A 449 -13.20 14.79 -15.22
C VAL A 449 -11.71 15.15 -15.17
N ASN A 450 -11.39 16.43 -15.31
CA ASN A 450 -10.02 16.94 -15.34
C ASN A 450 -9.22 16.62 -14.05
N HIS A 451 -9.85 16.53 -12.89
CA HIS A 451 -9.17 16.21 -11.64
C HIS A 451 -8.75 14.75 -11.59
N PHE A 452 -9.59 13.83 -12.09
CA PHE A 452 -9.25 12.43 -12.25
C PHE A 452 -8.16 12.24 -13.31
N TRP A 453 -8.24 12.91 -14.44
CA TRP A 453 -7.19 12.86 -15.45
C TRP A 453 -5.84 13.30 -14.90
N ARG A 454 -5.81 14.38 -14.13
CA ARG A 454 -4.59 14.85 -13.47
C ARG A 454 -4.03 13.80 -12.53
N LEU A 455 -4.87 13.23 -11.65
CA LEU A 455 -4.48 12.21 -10.69
C LEU A 455 -3.97 10.95 -11.39
N LEU A 456 -4.77 10.36 -12.27
CA LEU A 456 -4.45 9.10 -12.95
C LEU A 456 -3.21 9.23 -13.86
N SER A 457 -3.08 10.36 -14.56
CA SER A 457 -1.90 10.64 -15.39
C SER A 457 -0.64 10.81 -14.54
N ALA A 458 -0.71 11.53 -13.41
CA ALA A 458 0.42 11.71 -12.50
C ALA A 458 0.89 10.38 -11.91
N LEU A 459 -0.04 9.49 -11.57
CA LEU A 459 0.24 8.15 -11.04
C LEU A 459 0.53 7.11 -12.13
N GLN A 460 0.38 7.47 -13.40
CA GLN A 460 0.51 6.57 -14.54
C GLN A 460 -0.44 5.35 -14.46
N ILE A 461 -1.61 5.54 -13.88
CA ILE A 461 -2.68 4.55 -13.89
C ILE A 461 -3.36 4.62 -15.25
N PRO A 462 -3.42 3.53 -16.04
CA PRO A 462 -4.10 3.52 -17.32
C PRO A 462 -5.59 3.77 -17.15
N TYR A 463 -6.16 4.59 -18.01
CA TYR A 463 -7.59 4.88 -17.96
C TYR A 463 -8.20 5.18 -19.33
N LEU A 464 -9.50 4.96 -19.42
CA LEU A 464 -10.39 5.40 -20.48
C LEU A 464 -11.50 6.24 -19.87
N THR A 465 -12.15 7.08 -20.67
CA THR A 465 -13.20 7.97 -20.18
C THR A 465 -14.44 7.84 -21.07
N LEU A 466 -15.61 7.66 -20.46
CA LEU A 466 -16.90 7.69 -21.11
C LEU A 466 -17.69 8.89 -20.58
N LEU A 467 -18.10 9.78 -21.47
CA LEU A 467 -18.87 10.98 -21.14
C LEU A 467 -20.17 11.01 -21.94
N ASP A 468 -21.14 11.76 -21.46
CA ASP A 468 -22.38 12.01 -22.18
C ASP A 468 -22.19 13.15 -23.20
N LEU A 469 -22.69 12.95 -24.43
CA LEU A 469 -22.60 13.98 -25.45
C LEU A 469 -23.69 15.04 -25.30
N ASP A 470 -24.87 14.63 -24.85
CA ASP A 470 -25.99 15.51 -24.53
C ASP A 470 -26.39 16.43 -25.69
N VAL A 471 -26.52 15.90 -26.90
CA VAL A 471 -26.89 16.69 -28.09
C VAL A 471 -28.13 17.54 -27.82
N ALA A 472 -28.12 18.75 -28.30
CA ALA A 472 -29.16 19.77 -28.13
C ALA A 472 -29.43 20.27 -26.70
N ARG A 473 -28.84 19.72 -25.65
CA ARG A 473 -28.87 20.30 -24.31
C ARG A 473 -28.00 21.57 -24.25
N TYR A 474 -28.33 22.48 -23.34
CA TYR A 474 -27.61 23.76 -23.18
C TYR A 474 -26.11 23.53 -22.90
N ALA A 475 -25.27 24.21 -23.68
CA ALA A 475 -23.82 24.13 -23.61
C ALA A 475 -23.20 22.73 -23.83
N ALA A 476 -23.99 21.76 -24.29
CA ALA A 476 -23.57 20.38 -24.55
C ALA A 476 -23.31 20.10 -26.05
N GLY A 477 -23.22 18.86 -26.47
CA GLY A 477 -22.86 18.50 -27.84
C GLY A 477 -21.47 19.05 -28.21
N TRP A 478 -21.38 19.95 -29.16
CA TRP A 478 -20.12 20.62 -29.53
C TRP A 478 -19.42 21.28 -28.34
N GLY A 479 -20.18 21.76 -27.34
CA GLY A 479 -19.63 22.29 -26.10
C GLY A 479 -18.90 21.26 -25.27
N ARG A 480 -19.39 20.02 -25.20
CA ARG A 480 -18.72 18.89 -24.53
C ARG A 480 -17.42 18.52 -25.23
N ILE A 481 -17.44 18.39 -26.56
CA ILE A 481 -16.24 18.13 -27.37
C ILE A 481 -15.18 19.21 -27.15
N LYS A 482 -15.61 20.50 -27.17
CA LYS A 482 -14.70 21.61 -26.91
C LYS A 482 -14.12 21.57 -25.50
N TYR A 483 -14.96 21.30 -24.48
CA TYR A 483 -14.51 21.16 -23.09
C TYR A 483 -13.43 20.08 -22.96
N VAL A 484 -13.68 18.89 -23.50
CA VAL A 484 -12.72 17.77 -23.47
C VAL A 484 -11.40 18.18 -24.15
N ASN A 485 -11.47 18.76 -25.34
CA ASN A 485 -10.27 19.20 -26.05
C ASN A 485 -9.49 20.29 -25.29
N ASP A 486 -10.18 21.19 -24.59
CA ASP A 486 -9.54 22.21 -23.75
C ASP A 486 -8.87 21.56 -22.52
N GLN A 487 -9.48 20.52 -21.92
CA GLN A 487 -8.88 19.77 -20.81
C GLN A 487 -7.69 18.91 -21.28
N LEU A 488 -7.77 18.24 -22.44
CA LEU A 488 -6.63 17.56 -23.05
C LEU A 488 -5.47 18.54 -23.26
N GLY A 489 -5.77 19.75 -23.74
CA GLY A 489 -4.75 20.78 -23.92
C GLY A 489 -4.05 21.24 -22.64
N LYS A 490 -4.67 21.06 -21.48
CA LYS A 490 -4.09 21.39 -20.15
C LYS A 490 -3.30 20.24 -19.55
N PHE A 491 -3.82 19.00 -19.62
CA PHE A 491 -3.29 17.85 -18.88
C PHE A 491 -2.55 16.84 -19.76
N ARG A 492 -2.82 16.85 -21.09
CA ARG A 492 -2.17 16.01 -22.09
C ARG A 492 -2.01 16.80 -23.40
N PRO A 493 -1.12 17.82 -23.42
CA PRO A 493 -0.98 18.73 -24.56
C PRO A 493 -0.71 18.04 -25.90
N GLU A 494 -0.02 16.89 -25.84
CA GLU A 494 0.31 16.05 -26.98
C GLU A 494 -0.93 15.33 -27.57
N GLN A 495 -1.98 15.17 -26.77
CA GLN A 495 -3.23 14.51 -27.15
C GLN A 495 -4.34 15.51 -27.56
N LYS A 496 -4.05 16.80 -27.58
CA LYS A 496 -4.99 17.80 -28.07
C LYS A 496 -5.29 17.59 -29.55
N LEU A 497 -6.55 17.84 -29.95
CA LEU A 497 -6.95 17.81 -31.36
C LEU A 497 -6.09 18.77 -32.19
N PRO A 498 -5.79 18.46 -33.48
CA PRO A 498 -4.92 19.26 -34.32
C PRO A 498 -5.37 20.71 -34.45
N LYS A 499 -4.42 21.66 -34.47
CA LYS A 499 -4.70 23.11 -34.50
C LYS A 499 -5.54 23.59 -35.70
N GLY A 500 -5.72 22.76 -36.74
CA GLY A 500 -6.54 23.09 -37.93
C GLY A 500 -8.02 22.74 -37.79
N GLN A 501 -8.41 22.01 -36.76
CA GLN A 501 -9.81 21.65 -36.54
C GLN A 501 -10.50 22.71 -35.67
N VAL A 502 -11.43 23.45 -36.27
CA VAL A 502 -12.25 24.46 -35.58
C VAL A 502 -13.51 23.79 -35.04
N ILE A 503 -13.54 23.49 -33.73
CA ILE A 503 -14.73 22.95 -33.08
C ILE A 503 -15.83 24.03 -33.12
N PRO A 504 -17.03 23.73 -33.64
CA PRO A 504 -18.15 24.65 -33.66
C PRO A 504 -18.56 25.10 -32.25
N LYS A 505 -19.32 26.20 -32.18
CA LYS A 505 -19.95 26.59 -30.92
C LYS A 505 -21.10 25.62 -30.58
N TRP A 506 -21.42 25.47 -29.30
CA TRP A 506 -22.48 24.57 -28.82
C TRP A 506 -23.87 24.86 -29.44
N ASP A 507 -24.12 26.11 -29.80
CA ASP A 507 -25.34 26.61 -30.44
C ASP A 507 -25.25 26.63 -31.98
N SER A 508 -24.29 25.93 -32.56
CA SER A 508 -24.13 25.80 -34.00
C SER A 508 -25.27 25.00 -34.62
N THR A 509 -25.77 25.43 -35.74
CA THR A 509 -26.75 24.71 -36.56
C THR A 509 -26.13 23.59 -37.39
N LYS A 510 -24.81 23.36 -37.32
CA LYS A 510 -24.18 22.21 -37.92
C LYS A 510 -24.67 20.95 -37.22
N TYR A 511 -25.20 20.01 -38.02
CA TYR A 511 -25.64 18.73 -37.55
C TYR A 511 -24.47 17.95 -36.95
N LEU A 512 -24.57 17.67 -35.69
CA LEU A 512 -23.55 16.95 -34.96
C LEU A 512 -23.45 15.50 -35.45
N VAL A 513 -24.59 14.89 -35.77
CA VAL A 513 -24.70 13.46 -36.12
C VAL A 513 -24.03 13.11 -37.48
N ARG A 514 -23.78 14.04 -38.38
CA ARG A 514 -23.11 13.77 -39.66
C ARG A 514 -21.67 14.26 -39.72
N ASP A 515 -21.32 15.26 -38.91
CA ASP A 515 -20.00 15.88 -38.92
C ASP A 515 -19.12 15.47 -37.73
N TYR A 516 -19.68 14.75 -36.76
CA TYR A 516 -18.94 14.43 -35.54
C TYR A 516 -18.10 13.15 -35.61
N GLU A 517 -18.33 12.24 -36.57
CA GLU A 517 -17.57 11.00 -36.67
C GLU A 517 -16.07 11.24 -36.60
N ASN A 518 -15.59 12.23 -37.32
CA ASN A 518 -14.15 12.57 -37.30
C ASN A 518 -13.67 13.06 -35.93
N TYR A 519 -14.45 13.89 -35.24
CA TYR A 519 -14.05 14.44 -33.93
C TYR A 519 -14.16 13.41 -32.83
N LEU A 520 -15.21 12.60 -32.83
CA LEU A 520 -15.38 11.55 -31.83
C LEU A 520 -14.38 10.44 -32.02
N GLN A 521 -14.14 10.00 -33.25
CA GLN A 521 -13.15 8.99 -33.56
C GLN A 521 -11.75 9.43 -33.12
N GLU A 522 -11.37 10.69 -33.40
CA GLU A 522 -10.11 11.23 -32.94
C GLU A 522 -10.00 11.33 -31.42
N LEU A 523 -11.09 11.58 -30.69
CA LEU A 523 -11.12 11.59 -29.25
C LEU A 523 -11.08 10.16 -28.68
N GLU A 524 -11.74 9.19 -29.33
CA GLU A 524 -11.64 7.77 -29.01
C GLU A 524 -10.21 7.24 -29.10
N GLU A 525 -9.44 7.64 -30.14
CA GLU A 525 -8.00 7.33 -30.25
C GLU A 525 -7.19 7.87 -29.06
N ARG A 526 -7.70 8.90 -28.39
CA ARG A 526 -7.11 9.50 -27.18
C ARG A 526 -7.69 8.95 -25.88
N GLY A 527 -8.53 7.92 -25.97
CA GLY A 527 -9.17 7.24 -24.84
C GLY A 527 -10.37 7.99 -24.24
N VAL A 528 -10.99 8.89 -25.01
CA VAL A 528 -12.21 9.60 -24.58
C VAL A 528 -13.38 9.23 -25.49
N TYR A 529 -14.35 8.57 -24.94
CA TYR A 529 -15.56 8.05 -25.58
C TYR A 529 -16.77 8.88 -25.18
N PHE A 530 -17.78 8.91 -26.04
CA PHE A 530 -19.04 9.55 -25.75
C PHE A 530 -20.22 8.61 -25.95
N SER A 531 -21.11 8.56 -24.95
CA SER A 531 -22.47 8.05 -25.14
C SER A 531 -23.27 9.06 -25.96
N HIS A 532 -23.84 8.61 -27.06
CA HIS A 532 -24.53 9.49 -28.01
C HIS A 532 -25.81 8.85 -28.56
N PRO A 533 -26.81 9.66 -29.02
CA PRO A 533 -26.75 11.12 -29.16
C PRO A 533 -26.88 11.89 -27.84
N MET A 534 -27.38 11.30 -26.75
CA MET A 534 -27.61 11.96 -25.47
C MET A 534 -26.65 11.44 -24.40
N ASP A 535 -27.09 10.48 -23.62
CA ASP A 535 -26.36 9.83 -22.53
C ASP A 535 -26.38 8.29 -22.71
N LEU A 536 -25.72 7.58 -21.80
CA LEU A 536 -25.68 6.12 -21.79
C LEU A 536 -27.10 5.52 -21.70
N ASP A 537 -27.97 6.11 -20.87
CA ASP A 537 -29.33 5.61 -20.66
C ASP A 537 -30.13 5.65 -21.98
N PHE A 538 -30.00 6.74 -22.75
CA PHE A 538 -30.65 6.89 -24.04
C PHE A 538 -30.06 5.95 -25.11
N ALA A 539 -28.74 5.76 -25.11
CA ALA A 539 -28.10 4.85 -26.04
C ALA A 539 -28.55 3.39 -25.81
N MET A 540 -28.72 2.97 -24.57
CA MET A 540 -29.24 1.66 -24.21
C MET A 540 -30.73 1.50 -24.56
N LEU A 541 -31.53 2.54 -24.33
CA LEU A 541 -32.95 2.58 -24.70
C LEU A 541 -33.14 2.43 -26.22
N LEU A 542 -32.29 3.13 -27.00
CA LEU A 542 -32.32 3.08 -28.46
C LEU A 542 -31.95 1.70 -29.01
N SER A 543 -30.95 1.05 -28.43
CA SER A 543 -30.48 -0.27 -28.85
C SER A 543 -31.38 -1.43 -28.42
N PHE A 544 -32.08 -1.30 -27.29
CA PHE A 544 -32.87 -2.38 -26.70
C PHE A 544 -34.30 -1.94 -26.34
N PRO A 545 -35.07 -1.41 -27.30
CA PRO A 545 -36.39 -0.80 -27.01
C PRO A 545 -37.35 -1.75 -26.31
N ASP A 546 -37.40 -3.02 -26.71
CA ASP A 546 -38.28 -4.02 -26.12
C ASP A 546 -37.94 -4.30 -24.65
N ALA A 547 -36.66 -4.42 -24.31
CA ALA A 547 -36.22 -4.67 -22.94
C ALA A 547 -36.52 -3.50 -21.99
N TYR A 548 -36.52 -2.29 -22.51
CA TYR A 548 -36.88 -1.08 -21.73
C TYR A 548 -38.38 -0.78 -21.80
N GLY A 549 -39.18 -1.57 -22.56
CA GLY A 549 -40.62 -1.38 -22.70
C GLY A 549 -40.96 -0.05 -23.32
N VAL A 550 -40.35 0.25 -24.47
CA VAL A 550 -40.57 1.48 -25.21
C VAL A 550 -42.01 1.51 -25.72
N GLU A 551 -42.73 2.58 -25.44
CA GLU A 551 -43.97 2.98 -26.08
C GLU A 551 -43.64 4.10 -27.05
N GLU A 552 -43.77 3.83 -28.35
CA GLU A 552 -43.56 4.86 -29.38
C GLU A 552 -44.66 5.91 -29.29
N ASP A 553 -44.32 7.13 -28.90
CA ASP A 553 -45.25 8.24 -28.82
C ASP A 553 -44.54 9.53 -29.31
N GLU A 554 -45.26 10.36 -30.06
CA GLU A 554 -44.72 11.67 -30.46
C GLU A 554 -44.66 12.58 -29.23
N PRO A 555 -43.42 13.03 -28.83
CA PRO A 555 -43.31 13.84 -27.64
C PRO A 555 -43.95 15.23 -27.83
N ASP A 556 -44.70 15.66 -26.85
CA ASP A 556 -45.19 17.04 -26.80
C ASP A 556 -44.04 18.02 -26.41
N GLU A 557 -44.29 19.29 -26.59
CA GLU A 557 -43.32 20.35 -26.27
C GLU A 557 -42.87 20.31 -24.78
N SER A 558 -43.74 19.82 -23.89
CA SER A 558 -43.41 19.71 -22.46
C SER A 558 -42.42 18.57 -22.18
N THR A 559 -42.57 17.44 -22.87
CA THR A 559 -41.65 16.30 -22.81
C THR A 559 -40.30 16.66 -23.39
N ILE A 560 -40.26 17.31 -24.55
CA ILE A 560 -39.01 17.83 -25.13
C ILE A 560 -38.26 18.74 -24.15
N LYS A 561 -38.95 19.68 -23.53
CA LYS A 561 -38.37 20.59 -22.51
C LYS A 561 -37.94 19.84 -21.25
N ALA A 562 -38.64 18.80 -20.87
CA ALA A 562 -38.27 17.97 -19.71
C ALA A 562 -36.99 17.13 -19.97
N VAL A 563 -36.81 16.63 -21.18
CA VAL A 563 -35.66 15.81 -21.58
C VAL A 563 -34.44 16.70 -21.89
N LEU A 564 -34.59 17.72 -22.74
CA LEU A 564 -33.47 18.55 -23.22
C LEU A 564 -33.18 19.76 -22.35
N GLY A 565 -34.10 20.12 -21.45
CA GLY A 565 -34.01 21.32 -20.60
C GLY A 565 -34.67 22.53 -21.23
N LYS A 566 -34.93 23.58 -20.40
CA LYS A 566 -35.65 24.80 -20.83
C LYS A 566 -34.89 25.64 -21.85
N SER A 567 -33.56 25.55 -21.87
CA SER A 567 -32.67 26.35 -22.73
C SER A 567 -32.03 25.47 -23.81
N HIS A 568 -32.71 24.42 -24.25
CA HIS A 568 -32.25 23.52 -25.29
C HIS A 568 -32.11 24.20 -26.66
N HIS A 569 -31.28 23.65 -27.52
CA HIS A 569 -31.16 24.02 -28.93
C HIS A 569 -32.21 23.25 -29.78
N ASP A 570 -32.09 23.28 -31.07
CA ASP A 570 -33.01 22.67 -32.03
C ASP A 570 -33.15 21.15 -31.80
N PRO A 571 -34.35 20.62 -31.42
CA PRO A 571 -34.61 19.19 -31.29
C PRO A 571 -34.49 18.44 -32.63
N GLY A 572 -34.53 19.13 -33.77
CA GLY A 572 -34.32 18.54 -35.10
C GLY A 572 -32.94 17.96 -35.34
N GLN A 573 -32.06 17.98 -34.34
CA GLN A 573 -30.83 17.21 -34.34
C GLN A 573 -31.06 15.72 -34.02
N TYR A 574 -32.21 15.35 -33.50
CA TYR A 574 -32.65 13.94 -33.31
C TYR A 574 -33.51 13.51 -34.51
N SER A 575 -33.40 12.23 -34.89
CA SER A 575 -34.27 11.65 -35.89
C SER A 575 -35.73 11.53 -35.38
N GLU A 576 -36.68 11.29 -36.27
CA GLU A 576 -38.08 11.05 -35.87
C GLU A 576 -38.22 9.81 -34.98
N GLU A 577 -37.41 8.78 -35.23
CA GLU A 577 -37.37 7.56 -34.40
C GLU A 577 -36.80 7.83 -33.01
N GLU A 578 -35.73 8.59 -32.91
CA GLU A 578 -35.14 9.00 -31.61
C GLU A 578 -36.08 9.89 -30.80
N LEU A 579 -36.81 10.80 -31.45
CA LEU A 579 -37.77 11.68 -30.75
C LEU A 579 -38.92 10.90 -30.12
N LYS A 580 -39.37 9.82 -30.74
CA LYS A 580 -40.43 8.96 -30.19
C LYS A 580 -40.04 8.26 -28.86
N LEU A 581 -38.75 8.14 -28.61
CA LEU A 581 -38.23 7.55 -27.37
C LEU A 581 -38.23 8.52 -26.17
N PHE A 582 -38.41 9.81 -26.39
CA PHE A 582 -38.31 10.85 -25.34
C PHE A 582 -39.32 10.64 -24.22
N SER A 583 -40.55 10.21 -24.54
CA SER A 583 -41.59 9.96 -23.54
C SER A 583 -41.20 8.81 -22.61
N THR A 584 -40.75 7.70 -23.17
CA THR A 584 -40.28 6.54 -22.39
C THR A 584 -39.01 6.88 -21.62
N TYR A 585 -38.05 7.59 -22.25
CA TYR A 585 -36.82 8.05 -21.57
C TYR A 585 -37.17 8.91 -20.36
N HIS A 586 -38.04 9.91 -20.50
CA HIS A 586 -38.46 10.78 -19.40
C HIS A 586 -39.16 10.05 -18.26
N GLN A 587 -39.91 8.96 -18.57
CA GLN A 587 -40.60 8.16 -17.57
C GLN A 587 -39.68 7.20 -16.83
N ARG A 588 -38.75 6.52 -17.53
CA ARG A 588 -37.90 5.45 -17.00
C ARG A 588 -36.67 5.98 -16.26
N PHE A 589 -36.08 7.08 -16.76
CA PHE A 589 -34.78 7.56 -16.27
C PHE A 589 -34.89 8.84 -15.41
N LYS A 590 -35.90 8.89 -14.52
CA LYS A 590 -35.97 9.91 -13.49
C LYS A 590 -34.85 9.74 -12.46
N ILE A 591 -34.41 10.83 -11.85
CA ILE A 591 -33.42 10.80 -10.76
C ILE A 591 -33.87 9.79 -9.70
N GLY A 592 -33.03 8.79 -9.43
CA GLY A 592 -33.27 7.69 -8.46
C GLY A 592 -33.93 6.42 -9.04
N SER A 593 -34.44 6.43 -10.30
CA SER A 593 -34.99 5.24 -10.95
C SER A 593 -34.08 4.63 -12.02
N LYS A 594 -33.05 5.35 -12.47
CA LYS A 594 -32.10 4.91 -13.50
C LYS A 594 -31.49 3.53 -13.23
N PRO A 595 -30.93 3.23 -12.03
CA PRO A 595 -30.35 1.93 -11.73
C PRO A 595 -31.34 0.77 -11.89
N ALA A 596 -32.58 0.94 -11.41
CA ALA A 596 -33.60 -0.08 -11.48
C ALA A 596 -34.01 -0.40 -12.93
N ALA A 597 -34.14 0.63 -13.78
CA ALA A 597 -34.48 0.47 -15.17
C ALA A 597 -33.43 -0.37 -15.93
N HIS A 598 -32.14 -0.13 -15.68
CA HIS A 598 -31.06 -0.89 -16.29
C HIS A 598 -31.00 -2.33 -15.79
N ILE A 599 -31.16 -2.55 -14.48
CA ILE A 599 -31.16 -3.91 -13.90
C ILE A 599 -32.30 -4.73 -14.47
N GLU A 600 -33.51 -4.16 -14.58
CA GLU A 600 -34.68 -4.83 -15.16
C GLU A 600 -34.47 -5.18 -16.64
N ALA A 601 -33.96 -4.26 -17.44
CA ALA A 601 -33.75 -4.47 -18.87
C ALA A 601 -32.61 -5.47 -19.12
N LEU A 602 -31.47 -5.32 -18.48
CA LEU A 602 -30.32 -6.22 -18.63
C LEU A 602 -30.62 -7.67 -18.20
N ALA A 603 -31.52 -7.86 -17.24
CA ALA A 603 -31.97 -9.19 -16.82
C ALA A 603 -32.78 -9.93 -17.90
N GLN A 604 -33.37 -9.21 -18.85
CA GLN A 604 -34.15 -9.79 -19.94
C GLN A 604 -33.31 -10.11 -21.17
N LEU A 605 -32.13 -9.48 -21.30
CA LEU A 605 -31.26 -9.59 -22.46
C LEU A 605 -30.30 -10.77 -22.35
N THR A 606 -30.25 -11.58 -23.42
CA THR A 606 -29.24 -12.63 -23.57
C THR A 606 -27.88 -12.08 -23.96
N ASN A 607 -26.83 -12.87 -23.80
CA ASN A 607 -25.48 -12.47 -24.23
C ASN A 607 -25.40 -12.22 -25.74
N ALA A 608 -26.18 -12.97 -26.55
CA ALA A 608 -26.18 -12.82 -28.00
C ALA A 608 -26.80 -11.46 -28.41
N GLU A 609 -27.97 -11.13 -27.86
CA GLU A 609 -28.65 -9.86 -28.10
C GLU A 609 -27.76 -8.65 -27.67
N LEU A 610 -27.14 -8.76 -26.48
CA LEU A 610 -26.23 -7.71 -26.01
C LEU A 610 -25.02 -7.52 -26.94
N LEU A 611 -24.48 -8.57 -27.56
CA LEU A 611 -23.36 -8.47 -28.50
C LEU A 611 -23.80 -7.93 -29.87
N GLU A 612 -24.98 -8.34 -30.37
CA GLU A 612 -25.47 -7.98 -31.70
C GLU A 612 -25.90 -6.50 -31.75
N ASP A 613 -26.65 -6.05 -30.72
CA ASP A 613 -27.29 -4.73 -30.70
C ASP A 613 -26.60 -3.73 -29.76
N MET A 614 -25.39 -4.06 -29.28
CA MET A 614 -24.62 -3.14 -28.40
C MET A 614 -24.45 -1.76 -29.04
N PRO A 615 -24.73 -0.66 -28.32
CA PRO A 615 -24.47 0.68 -28.84
C PRO A 615 -23.04 0.79 -29.38
N ALA A 616 -22.89 1.31 -30.61
CA ALA A 616 -21.61 1.29 -31.32
C ALA A 616 -20.45 1.96 -30.54
N SER A 617 -20.72 3.07 -29.84
CA SER A 617 -19.73 3.75 -28.99
C SER A 617 -19.29 2.89 -27.81
N LEU A 618 -20.22 2.18 -27.15
CA LEU A 618 -19.94 1.30 -26.03
C LEU A 618 -19.21 0.02 -26.48
N SER A 619 -19.53 -0.48 -27.68
CA SER A 619 -18.79 -1.59 -28.29
C SER A 619 -17.33 -1.22 -28.54
N ARG A 620 -17.07 -0.04 -29.13
CA ARG A 620 -15.70 0.45 -29.37
C ARG A 620 -14.94 0.72 -28.07
N LEU A 621 -15.61 1.25 -27.03
CA LEU A 621 -15.03 1.37 -25.68
C LEU A 621 -14.61 0.00 -25.14
N ALA A 622 -15.49 -1.00 -25.21
CA ALA A 622 -15.19 -2.34 -24.72
C ALA A 622 -14.01 -2.98 -25.48
N ASP A 623 -13.96 -2.81 -26.81
CA ASP A 623 -12.84 -3.29 -27.64
C ASP A 623 -11.52 -2.59 -27.26
N ALA A 624 -11.55 -1.30 -26.96
CA ALA A 624 -10.40 -0.56 -26.48
C ALA A 624 -9.94 -1.01 -25.10
N VAL A 625 -10.88 -1.36 -24.21
CA VAL A 625 -10.55 -1.96 -22.89
C VAL A 625 -9.77 -3.26 -23.09
N ILE A 626 -10.26 -4.17 -23.95
CA ILE A 626 -9.60 -5.45 -24.24
C ILE A 626 -8.20 -5.24 -24.82
N THR A 627 -8.09 -4.35 -25.82
CA THR A 627 -6.79 -4.02 -26.44
C THR A 627 -5.81 -3.49 -25.42
N LYS A 628 -6.26 -2.55 -24.57
CA LYS A 628 -5.40 -1.93 -23.57
C LYS A 628 -4.98 -2.91 -22.47
N LEU A 629 -5.88 -3.81 -22.05
CA LEU A 629 -5.56 -4.86 -21.08
C LEU A 629 -4.50 -5.86 -21.61
N ALA A 630 -4.50 -6.13 -22.90
CA ALA A 630 -3.51 -7.00 -23.53
C ALA A 630 -2.09 -6.38 -23.55
N GLU A 631 -1.98 -5.05 -23.52
CA GLU A 631 -0.71 -4.30 -23.49
C GLU A 631 -0.18 -4.12 -22.06
N LEU A 632 -1.02 -4.26 -21.04
CA LEU A 632 -0.67 -4.02 -19.65
C LEU A 632 -0.10 -5.28 -18.99
N PRO A 633 0.90 -5.15 -18.10
CA PRO A 633 1.38 -6.26 -17.28
C PRO A 633 0.24 -6.83 -16.42
N GLU A 634 0.33 -8.14 -16.14
CA GLU A 634 -0.64 -8.87 -15.29
C GLU A 634 -0.65 -8.37 -13.84
#